data_c9e1e3ea221b05344468d53d3e4f51d2
#
_entry.id   c9e1e3ea221b05344468d53d3e4f51d2
#
_cell.length_a   1.000
_cell.length_b   1.000
_cell.length_c   1.000
_cell.angle_alpha   90.00
_cell.angle_beta   90.00
_cell.angle_gamma   90.00
#
_symmetry.space_group_name_H-M   'P 1'
#
loop_
_entity.id
_entity.type
_entity.pdbx_description
1 polymer ?
#
loop_
_entity_poly.entity_id
_entity_poly.type
_entity_poly.pdbx_seq_one_letter_code
_entity_poly.pdbx_strand_id
1 'polypeptide(L)'
;MALQECGLNLNRVSKELQPHGSLEFPCAGYSSHHTEKQEDIIPWHWHEEIEIAYIEHGKMRIKVPSKTFLLDRGDCVVINANMLHYAVAAPECRLHSLVFSPALITGNDDFAFAKKYMQPLLSCRSFSGYYVDGKTNENIACWFNCAFEALAGDDYGFEFVVRENLSRICLFLHKEFEPQIDTQSMPLNQDNLRIRKMLAYIHKNFADSLSLADISKEADISERECLRCFQKTIQLSPIQYLLKYRVMQGAEMLIKNPAGSISEIAALCGFDSQSNFAKMFKRFYNCTPREYRNRNTE
;
A
#
# COMPACT_ATOMS: atom_id res chain seq x y z
N MET A 1 -2.38 -10.62 12.64
CA MET A 1 -1.38 -9.58 12.25
C MET A 1 -1.70 -8.33 13.05
N ALA A 2 -0.88 -8.01 14.04
CA ALA A 2 -1.11 -6.82 14.87
C ALA A 2 -1.09 -5.55 14.01
N LEU A 3 -1.69 -4.48 14.52
CA LEU A 3 -1.59 -3.15 13.90
C LEU A 3 -0.12 -2.76 13.71
N GLN A 4 0.20 -2.15 12.59
CA GLN A 4 1.57 -1.69 12.32
C GLN A 4 1.87 -0.40 13.10
N GLU A 5 3.14 -0.21 13.46
CA GLU A 5 3.58 1.05 14.07
C GLU A 5 3.45 2.21 13.07
N CYS A 6 2.85 3.30 13.52
CA CYS A 6 2.78 4.53 12.75
C CYS A 6 4.17 5.17 12.64
N GLY A 7 4.64 5.36 11.42
CA GLY A 7 5.91 6.03 11.17
C GLY A 7 6.12 6.22 9.68
N LEU A 8 6.19 7.47 9.22
CA LEU A 8 6.41 7.78 7.82
C LEU A 8 7.89 7.69 7.48
N ASN A 9 8.22 6.85 6.51
CA ASN A 9 9.55 6.75 5.93
C ASN A 9 9.49 7.23 4.48
N LEU A 10 9.79 8.51 4.26
CA LEU A 10 9.63 9.15 2.96
C LEU A 10 10.94 9.25 2.18
N ASN A 11 10.87 9.07 0.88
CA ASN A 11 11.95 9.40 -0.03
C ASN A 11 11.92 10.88 -0.44
N ARG A 12 12.86 11.31 -1.32
CA ARG A 12 12.98 12.71 -1.78
C ARG A 12 11.79 13.23 -2.58
N VAL A 13 10.90 12.34 -3.07
CA VAL A 13 9.69 12.70 -3.82
C VAL A 13 8.43 12.43 -3.00
N SER A 14 8.56 12.41 -1.68
CA SER A 14 7.47 12.18 -0.73
C SER A 14 6.75 10.84 -0.90
N LYS A 15 7.37 9.84 -1.56
CA LYS A 15 6.83 8.48 -1.59
C LYS A 15 7.15 7.78 -0.29
N GLU A 16 6.14 7.16 0.32
CA GLU A 16 6.34 6.29 1.46
C GLU A 16 7.07 5.02 1.04
N LEU A 17 8.10 4.66 1.81
CA LEU A 17 8.93 3.49 1.53
C LEU A 17 8.53 2.30 2.36
N GLN A 18 7.87 2.52 3.51
CA GLN A 18 7.43 1.45 4.38
C GLN A 18 6.39 0.59 3.66
N PRO A 19 6.54 -0.73 3.64
CA PRO A 19 5.52 -1.63 3.13
C PRO A 19 4.30 -1.66 4.04
N HIS A 20 3.11 -1.68 3.45
CA HIS A 20 1.84 -1.82 4.15
C HIS A 20 1.38 -3.29 4.10
N GLY A 21 1.42 -3.96 5.25
CA GLY A 21 1.14 -5.38 5.35
C GLY A 21 2.30 -6.26 4.88
N SER A 22 1.99 -7.49 4.50
CA SER A 22 2.92 -8.49 4.00
C SER A 22 2.67 -8.78 2.50
N LEU A 23 3.52 -9.60 1.90
CA LEU A 23 3.29 -10.07 0.52
C LEU A 23 2.11 -11.06 0.44
N GLU A 24 1.89 -11.83 1.50
CA GLU A 24 0.78 -12.78 1.58
C GLU A 24 -0.55 -12.08 1.88
N PHE A 25 -0.50 -11.00 2.70
CA PHE A 25 -1.65 -10.20 3.06
C PHE A 25 -1.32 -8.71 2.97
N PRO A 26 -1.47 -8.08 1.81
CA PRO A 26 -1.04 -6.70 1.54
C PRO A 26 -2.05 -5.67 2.07
N CYS A 27 -2.25 -5.66 3.38
CA CYS A 27 -3.09 -4.72 4.12
C CYS A 27 -2.45 -4.42 5.48
N ALA A 28 -2.39 -3.16 5.85
CA ALA A 28 -1.95 -2.69 7.15
C ALA A 28 -3.03 -1.87 7.82
N GLY A 29 -3.16 -2.04 9.14
CA GLY A 29 -3.99 -1.21 9.99
C GLY A 29 -3.14 -0.35 10.90
N TYR A 30 -3.53 0.89 11.09
CA TYR A 30 -2.87 1.85 11.97
C TYR A 30 -3.86 2.48 12.93
N SER A 31 -3.44 2.66 14.18
CA SER A 31 -4.14 3.45 15.18
C SER A 31 -3.18 4.49 15.72
N SER A 32 -3.50 5.77 15.56
CA SER A 32 -2.61 6.87 15.95
C SER A 32 -3.37 8.02 16.59
N HIS A 33 -2.70 8.73 17.50
CA HIS A 33 -3.19 9.95 18.09
C HIS A 33 -2.39 11.11 17.51
N HIS A 34 -3.10 12.13 17.04
CA HIS A 34 -2.50 13.32 16.44
C HIS A 34 -3.02 14.58 17.12
N THR A 35 -2.17 15.58 17.19
CA THR A 35 -2.50 16.93 17.66
C THR A 35 -2.19 17.94 16.53
N GLU A 36 -2.50 19.21 16.75
CA GLU A 36 -2.12 20.29 15.82
C GLU A 36 -0.62 20.65 15.84
N LYS A 37 0.18 20.00 16.72
CA LYS A 37 1.62 20.22 16.80
C LYS A 37 2.32 19.77 15.54
N GLN A 38 3.38 20.47 15.17
CA GLN A 38 4.12 20.22 13.94
C GLN A 38 4.68 18.80 13.83
N GLU A 39 5.07 18.19 14.95
CA GLU A 39 5.58 16.82 15.03
C GLU A 39 4.52 15.74 14.77
N ASP A 40 3.25 16.06 14.99
CA ASP A 40 2.10 15.15 14.82
C ASP A 40 1.42 15.31 13.46
N ILE A 41 1.90 16.24 12.64
CA ILE A 41 1.37 16.45 11.29
C ILE A 41 1.81 15.30 10.40
N ILE A 42 0.86 14.72 9.66
CA ILE A 42 1.16 13.80 8.60
C ILE A 42 1.51 14.62 7.34
N PRO A 43 2.81 14.72 6.97
CA PRO A 43 3.25 15.58 5.88
C PRO A 43 2.75 15.08 4.53
N TRP A 44 2.86 15.90 3.50
CA TRP A 44 2.55 15.48 2.12
C TRP A 44 3.34 14.23 1.73
N HIS A 45 2.60 13.14 1.47
CA HIS A 45 3.16 11.86 1.05
C HIS A 45 2.18 11.13 0.13
N TRP A 46 2.63 10.06 -0.46
CA TRP A 46 1.83 9.18 -1.30
C TRP A 46 2.40 7.75 -1.26
N HIS A 47 1.55 6.78 -1.51
CA HIS A 47 1.86 5.36 -1.61
C HIS A 47 1.03 4.68 -2.71
N GLU A 48 1.33 3.43 -3.04
CA GLU A 48 0.71 2.69 -4.15
C GLU A 48 -0.64 2.07 -3.78
N GLU A 49 -0.97 2.07 -2.51
CA GLU A 49 -2.12 1.47 -1.92
C GLU A 49 -3.32 2.45 -1.87
N ILE A 50 -4.52 1.89 -1.68
CA ILE A 50 -5.71 2.65 -1.27
C ILE A 50 -5.63 2.85 0.24
N GLU A 51 -5.94 4.04 0.73
CA GLU A 51 -6.08 4.31 2.15
C GLU A 51 -7.52 4.65 2.51
N ILE A 52 -7.99 4.10 3.61
CA ILE A 52 -9.23 4.52 4.27
C ILE A 52 -8.85 5.07 5.64
N ALA A 53 -9.08 6.35 5.85
CA ALA A 53 -8.85 7.04 7.11
C ALA A 53 -10.21 7.30 7.81
N TYR A 54 -10.38 6.80 9.02
CA TYR A 54 -11.60 6.90 9.85
C TYR A 54 -11.30 7.65 11.14
N ILE A 55 -12.17 8.57 11.52
CA ILE A 55 -12.03 9.37 12.73
C ILE A 55 -12.73 8.68 13.90
N GLU A 56 -11.96 8.04 14.76
CA GLU A 56 -12.49 7.41 15.98
C GLU A 56 -12.87 8.45 17.04
N HIS A 57 -12.04 9.51 17.18
CA HIS A 57 -12.28 10.62 18.09
C HIS A 57 -11.69 11.92 17.58
N GLY A 58 -12.32 13.06 17.91
CA GLY A 58 -11.83 14.38 17.53
C GLY A 58 -12.12 14.75 16.08
N LYS A 59 -11.24 15.53 15.47
CA LYS A 59 -11.38 16.05 14.11
C LYS A 59 -10.05 16.07 13.37
N MET A 60 -10.10 15.87 12.07
CA MET A 60 -8.92 15.92 11.22
C MET A 60 -9.21 16.62 9.88
N ARG A 61 -8.26 17.41 9.42
CA ARG A 61 -8.27 17.97 8.08
C ARG A 61 -7.33 17.16 7.20
N ILE A 62 -7.88 16.54 6.15
CA ILE A 62 -7.13 15.78 5.16
C ILE A 62 -7.18 16.53 3.83
N LYS A 63 -6.04 16.63 3.16
CA LYS A 63 -5.91 17.34 1.87
C LYS A 63 -5.37 16.38 0.80
N VAL A 64 -5.97 16.45 -0.37
CA VAL A 64 -5.42 15.99 -1.64
C VAL A 64 -5.22 17.21 -2.55
N PRO A 65 -4.46 17.15 -3.64
CA PRO A 65 -4.16 18.34 -4.46
C PRO A 65 -5.38 19.15 -4.90
N SER A 66 -6.50 18.50 -5.17
CA SER A 66 -7.72 19.12 -5.69
C SER A 66 -8.80 19.41 -4.64
N LYS A 67 -8.69 18.86 -3.43
CA LYS A 67 -9.76 18.87 -2.42
C LYS A 67 -9.20 18.96 -1.00
N THR A 68 -10.00 19.53 -0.12
CA THR A 68 -9.77 19.49 1.34
C THR A 68 -11.00 18.90 2.01
N PHE A 69 -10.80 17.92 2.86
CA PHE A 69 -11.84 17.30 3.67
C PHE A 69 -11.66 17.69 5.12
N LEU A 70 -12.74 18.06 5.79
CA LEU A 70 -12.78 18.22 7.24
C LEU A 70 -13.66 17.08 7.78
N LEU A 71 -13.04 16.21 8.55
CA LEU A 71 -13.68 15.01 9.09
C LEU A 71 -13.93 15.20 10.58
N ASP A 72 -15.14 14.85 10.99
CA ASP A 72 -15.57 14.73 12.38
C ASP A 72 -15.57 13.27 12.81
N ARG A 73 -15.78 13.02 14.10
CA ARG A 73 -15.92 11.67 14.64
C ARG A 73 -16.99 10.88 13.88
N GLY A 74 -16.62 9.68 13.45
CA GLY A 74 -17.46 8.76 12.68
C GLY A 74 -17.33 8.90 11.16
N ASP A 75 -16.74 10.00 10.69
CA ASP A 75 -16.50 10.21 9.27
C ASP A 75 -15.29 9.41 8.80
N CYS A 76 -15.26 9.11 7.51
CA CYS A 76 -14.06 8.60 6.87
C CYS A 76 -13.80 9.26 5.51
N VAL A 77 -12.58 9.12 5.03
CA VAL A 77 -12.18 9.45 3.67
C VAL A 77 -11.48 8.26 3.05
N VAL A 78 -11.80 7.98 1.80
CA VAL A 78 -11.06 7.00 1.01
C VAL A 78 -10.17 7.75 0.02
N ILE A 79 -8.87 7.51 0.10
CA ILE A 79 -7.84 8.12 -0.75
C ILE A 79 -7.43 7.10 -1.80
N ASN A 80 -7.42 7.52 -3.06
CA ASN A 80 -7.05 6.65 -4.17
C ASN A 80 -5.57 6.28 -4.13
N ALA A 81 -5.22 5.14 -4.69
CA ALA A 81 -3.85 4.71 -4.89
C ALA A 81 -3.02 5.76 -5.66
N ASN A 82 -1.76 5.93 -5.27
CA ASN A 82 -0.83 6.91 -5.84
C ASN A 82 -1.25 8.38 -5.67
N MET A 83 -2.17 8.68 -4.76
CA MET A 83 -2.63 10.05 -4.52
C MET A 83 -1.81 10.73 -3.44
N LEU A 84 -1.24 11.88 -3.78
CA LEU A 84 -0.55 12.74 -2.81
C LEU A 84 -1.57 13.27 -1.79
N HIS A 85 -1.27 13.11 -0.50
CA HIS A 85 -2.16 13.56 0.57
C HIS A 85 -1.40 14.05 1.80
N TYR A 86 -2.11 14.77 2.67
CA TYR A 86 -1.61 15.43 3.86
C TYR A 86 -2.70 15.45 4.92
N ALA A 87 -2.36 15.28 6.19
CA ALA A 87 -3.34 15.36 7.25
C ALA A 87 -2.84 16.11 8.51
N VAL A 88 -3.75 16.82 9.17
CA VAL A 88 -3.50 17.53 10.43
C VAL A 88 -4.75 17.50 11.32
N ALA A 89 -4.57 17.20 12.59
CA ALA A 89 -5.65 17.21 13.57
C ALA A 89 -6.18 18.64 13.83
N ALA A 90 -7.40 18.76 14.34
CA ALA A 90 -8.05 20.04 14.61
C ALA A 90 -8.97 20.00 15.87
N PRO A 91 -8.50 20.22 17.11
CA PRO A 91 -7.10 20.36 17.54
C PRO A 91 -6.41 19.01 17.79
N GLU A 92 -7.19 17.94 18.01
CA GLU A 92 -6.72 16.58 18.26
C GLU A 92 -7.60 15.56 17.54
N CYS A 93 -7.01 14.41 17.24
CA CYS A 93 -7.69 13.33 16.55
C CYS A 93 -7.09 11.97 16.95
N ARG A 94 -7.97 10.98 17.18
CA ARG A 94 -7.59 9.58 17.11
C ARG A 94 -8.01 9.05 15.74
N LEU A 95 -7.02 8.67 14.96
CA LEU A 95 -7.16 8.18 13.59
C LEU A 95 -6.99 6.67 13.56
N HIS A 96 -7.93 5.98 12.94
CA HIS A 96 -7.74 4.62 12.48
C HIS A 96 -7.61 4.63 10.96
N SER A 97 -6.63 3.92 10.41
CA SER A 97 -6.54 3.76 8.96
C SER A 97 -6.28 2.32 8.55
N LEU A 98 -6.79 1.99 7.37
CA LEU A 98 -6.48 0.76 6.64
C LEU A 98 -5.85 1.16 5.32
N VAL A 99 -4.64 0.66 5.10
CA VAL A 99 -3.86 0.89 3.87
C VAL A 99 -3.68 -0.46 3.20
N PHE A 100 -4.23 -0.63 2.00
CA PHE A 100 -4.25 -1.94 1.33
C PHE A 100 -3.97 -1.86 -0.16
N SER A 101 -3.23 -2.84 -0.66
CA SER A 101 -3.02 -3.00 -2.09
C SER A 101 -4.32 -3.41 -2.80
N PRO A 102 -4.65 -2.81 -3.96
CA PRO A 102 -5.76 -3.30 -4.79
C PRO A 102 -5.70 -4.80 -5.08
N ALA A 103 -4.51 -5.40 -5.10
CA ALA A 103 -4.31 -6.82 -5.31
C ALA A 103 -5.00 -7.70 -4.23
N LEU A 104 -5.19 -7.19 -3.01
CA LEU A 104 -5.96 -7.87 -1.96
C LEU A 104 -7.39 -8.20 -2.43
N ILE A 105 -8.00 -7.28 -3.18
CA ILE A 105 -9.37 -7.45 -3.69
C ILE A 105 -9.36 -8.25 -4.99
N THR A 106 -8.46 -7.91 -5.91
CA THR A 106 -8.47 -8.47 -7.27
C THR A 106 -7.88 -9.87 -7.35
N GLY A 107 -6.95 -10.20 -6.48
CA GLY A 107 -6.13 -11.42 -6.51
C GLY A 107 -5.24 -11.47 -7.75
N ASN A 108 -5.84 -11.40 -8.93
CA ASN A 108 -5.14 -11.39 -10.22
C ASN A 108 -5.71 -10.27 -11.09
N ASP A 109 -4.82 -9.61 -11.80
CA ASP A 109 -5.17 -8.50 -12.70
C ASP A 109 -6.00 -8.93 -13.92
N ASP A 110 -6.00 -10.21 -14.26
CA ASP A 110 -6.79 -10.74 -15.37
C ASP A 110 -8.23 -11.08 -14.98
N PHE A 111 -8.55 -11.10 -13.72
CA PHE A 111 -9.89 -11.40 -13.23
C PHE A 111 -10.87 -10.22 -13.43
N ALA A 112 -12.17 -10.54 -13.43
CA ALA A 112 -13.25 -9.56 -13.58
C ALA A 112 -13.17 -8.46 -12.50
N PHE A 113 -12.76 -8.79 -11.27
CA PHE A 113 -12.58 -7.84 -10.19
C PHE A 113 -11.58 -6.72 -10.54
N ALA A 114 -10.48 -7.08 -11.21
CA ALA A 114 -9.50 -6.10 -11.66
C ALA A 114 -10.02 -5.32 -12.87
N LYS A 115 -10.32 -6.02 -13.98
CA LYS A 115 -10.60 -5.39 -15.28
C LYS A 115 -11.90 -4.58 -15.29
N LYS A 116 -12.95 -5.10 -14.64
CA LYS A 116 -14.28 -4.49 -14.68
C LYS A 116 -14.50 -3.45 -13.59
N TYR A 117 -13.88 -3.61 -12.42
CA TYR A 117 -14.18 -2.78 -11.26
C TYR A 117 -12.99 -1.96 -10.77
N MET A 118 -11.88 -2.60 -10.39
CA MET A 118 -10.80 -1.88 -9.71
C MET A 118 -9.98 -0.99 -10.65
N GLN A 119 -9.57 -1.47 -11.82
CA GLN A 119 -8.77 -0.66 -12.75
C GLN A 119 -9.52 0.58 -13.24
N PRO A 120 -10.81 0.52 -13.64
CA PRO A 120 -11.59 1.71 -13.97
C PRO A 120 -11.71 2.69 -12.80
N LEU A 121 -11.97 2.19 -11.59
CA LEU A 121 -12.05 3.04 -10.38
C LEU A 121 -10.73 3.73 -10.08
N LEU A 122 -9.62 3.00 -10.03
CA LEU A 122 -8.29 3.55 -9.75
C LEU A 122 -7.82 4.57 -10.80
N SER A 123 -8.26 4.41 -12.05
CA SER A 123 -7.94 5.28 -13.17
C SER A 123 -8.88 6.49 -13.27
N CYS A 124 -9.95 6.53 -12.48
CA CYS A 124 -10.94 7.61 -12.50
C CYS A 124 -10.32 8.92 -12.00
N ARG A 125 -10.20 9.92 -12.86
CA ARG A 125 -9.58 11.21 -12.53
C ARG A 125 -10.32 11.99 -11.45
N SER A 126 -11.61 11.77 -11.30
CA SER A 126 -12.45 12.40 -10.27
C SER A 126 -12.26 11.78 -8.89
N PHE A 127 -11.73 10.55 -8.83
CA PHE A 127 -11.43 9.83 -7.60
C PHE A 127 -10.02 10.14 -7.12
N SER A 128 -9.78 11.33 -6.59
CA SER A 128 -8.57 11.64 -5.82
C SER A 128 -8.74 11.32 -4.34
N GLY A 129 -9.93 11.51 -3.81
CA GLY A 129 -10.40 11.17 -2.48
C GLY A 129 -11.91 11.30 -2.43
N TYR A 130 -12.55 10.46 -1.63
CA TYR A 130 -14.00 10.43 -1.42
C TYR A 130 -14.33 10.55 0.07
N TYR A 131 -15.04 11.62 0.43
CA TYR A 131 -15.53 11.86 1.78
C TYR A 131 -16.79 11.04 2.04
N VAL A 132 -16.84 10.41 3.17
CA VAL A 132 -17.97 9.64 3.66
C VAL A 132 -18.45 10.23 5.00
N ASP A 133 -19.61 10.85 4.99
CA ASP A 133 -20.29 11.27 6.21
C ASP A 133 -20.82 10.03 6.94
N GLY A 134 -20.29 9.79 8.15
CA GLY A 134 -20.61 8.61 8.95
C GLY A 134 -22.07 8.53 9.39
N LYS A 135 -22.82 9.64 9.36
CA LYS A 135 -24.25 9.69 9.73
C LYS A 135 -25.16 9.29 8.56
N THR A 136 -24.75 9.63 7.34
CA THR A 136 -25.55 9.35 6.13
C THR A 136 -25.15 8.06 5.43
N ASN A 137 -23.93 7.57 5.67
CA ASN A 137 -23.36 6.36 5.07
C ASN A 137 -22.87 5.37 6.13
N GLU A 138 -23.73 5.03 7.10
CA GLU A 138 -23.41 4.13 8.21
C GLU A 138 -22.82 2.79 7.76
N ASN A 139 -23.20 2.29 6.59
CA ASN A 139 -22.69 1.03 6.05
C ASN A 139 -21.18 1.06 5.83
N ILE A 140 -20.61 2.18 5.33
CA ILE A 140 -19.18 2.26 5.05
C ILE A 140 -18.39 2.31 6.34
N ALA A 141 -18.84 3.10 7.31
CA ALA A 141 -18.23 3.15 8.64
C ALA A 141 -18.30 1.76 9.32
N CYS A 142 -19.42 1.06 9.20
CA CYS A 142 -19.57 -0.31 9.70
C CYS A 142 -18.61 -1.27 9.03
N TRP A 143 -18.49 -1.28 7.70
CA TRP A 143 -17.55 -2.13 6.97
C TRP A 143 -16.11 -1.81 7.30
N PHE A 144 -15.77 -0.52 7.43
CA PHE A 144 -14.44 -0.12 7.88
C PHE A 144 -14.12 -0.68 9.26
N ASN A 145 -15.02 -0.46 10.25
CA ASN A 145 -14.81 -0.92 11.63
C ASN A 145 -14.72 -2.45 11.70
N CYS A 146 -15.60 -3.19 11.00
CA CYS A 146 -15.50 -4.65 10.94
C CYS A 146 -14.15 -5.13 10.39
N ALA A 147 -13.65 -4.50 9.33
CA ALA A 147 -12.34 -4.84 8.76
C ALA A 147 -11.20 -4.48 9.71
N PHE A 148 -11.26 -3.29 10.33
CA PHE A 148 -10.21 -2.81 11.24
C PHE A 148 -10.12 -3.66 12.50
N GLU A 149 -11.26 -3.96 13.14
CA GLU A 149 -11.31 -4.80 14.33
C GLU A 149 -10.85 -6.23 14.06
N ALA A 150 -11.26 -6.82 12.92
CA ALA A 150 -10.79 -8.13 12.52
C ALA A 150 -9.26 -8.16 12.32
N LEU A 151 -8.70 -7.14 11.66
CA LEU A 151 -7.26 -7.02 11.46
C LEU A 151 -6.51 -6.84 12.80
N ALA A 152 -7.06 -6.02 13.69
CA ALA A 152 -6.46 -5.75 15.00
C ALA A 152 -6.53 -6.97 15.94
N GLY A 153 -7.63 -7.74 15.88
CA GLY A 153 -7.84 -8.93 16.71
C GLY A 153 -6.97 -10.11 16.31
N ASP A 154 -6.56 -10.20 15.03
CA ASP A 154 -5.73 -11.27 14.48
C ASP A 154 -6.32 -12.68 14.70
N ASP A 155 -7.64 -12.79 14.80
CA ASP A 155 -8.33 -14.05 15.01
C ASP A 155 -8.31 -14.92 13.74
N TYR A 156 -8.45 -16.23 13.90
CA TYR A 156 -8.47 -17.15 12.77
C TYR A 156 -9.51 -16.75 11.70
N GLY A 157 -9.03 -16.52 10.48
CA GLY A 157 -9.87 -16.14 9.32
C GLY A 157 -10.15 -14.63 9.21
N PHE A 158 -9.42 -13.80 9.96
CA PHE A 158 -9.55 -12.34 9.86
C PHE A 158 -9.36 -11.83 8.43
N GLU A 159 -8.53 -12.50 7.63
CA GLU A 159 -8.26 -12.14 6.24
C GLU A 159 -9.52 -12.15 5.38
N PHE A 160 -10.42 -13.10 5.62
CA PHE A 160 -11.73 -13.15 4.93
C PHE A 160 -12.60 -11.96 5.32
N VAL A 161 -12.67 -11.64 6.62
CA VAL A 161 -13.49 -10.52 7.13
C VAL A 161 -12.97 -9.19 6.58
N VAL A 162 -11.66 -8.97 6.62
CA VAL A 162 -11.02 -7.76 6.07
C VAL A 162 -11.31 -7.65 4.58
N ARG A 163 -11.01 -8.69 3.80
CA ARG A 163 -11.20 -8.67 2.34
C ARG A 163 -12.65 -8.46 1.95
N GLU A 164 -13.59 -9.11 2.64
CA GLU A 164 -15.03 -8.96 2.36
C GLU A 164 -15.46 -7.50 2.54
N ASN A 165 -15.16 -6.89 3.67
CA ASN A 165 -15.58 -5.53 3.99
C ASN A 165 -14.92 -4.49 3.09
N LEU A 166 -13.62 -4.63 2.81
CA LEU A 166 -12.92 -3.76 1.85
C LEU A 166 -13.46 -3.92 0.42
N SER A 167 -13.86 -5.14 0.03
CA SER A 167 -14.51 -5.38 -1.28
C SER A 167 -15.86 -4.66 -1.38
N ARG A 168 -16.65 -4.62 -0.31
CA ARG A 168 -17.92 -3.87 -0.24
C ARG A 168 -17.69 -2.37 -0.41
N ILE A 169 -16.67 -1.81 0.26
CA ILE A 169 -16.29 -0.40 0.12
C ILE A 169 -15.86 -0.10 -1.32
N CYS A 170 -15.01 -0.93 -1.91
CA CYS A 170 -14.57 -0.75 -3.30
C CYS A 170 -15.74 -0.81 -4.30
N LEU A 171 -16.70 -1.72 -4.09
CA LEU A 171 -17.90 -1.81 -4.94
C LEU A 171 -18.78 -0.58 -4.79
N PHE A 172 -18.94 -0.07 -3.56
CA PHE A 172 -19.68 1.18 -3.31
C PHE A 172 -19.01 2.34 -4.08
N LEU A 173 -17.71 2.52 -3.92
CA LEU A 173 -16.97 3.58 -4.63
C LEU A 173 -17.09 3.44 -6.15
N HIS A 174 -16.99 2.23 -6.68
CA HIS A 174 -17.17 2.01 -8.11
C HIS A 174 -18.54 2.49 -8.60
N LYS A 175 -19.61 2.22 -7.83
CA LYS A 175 -20.96 2.69 -8.17
C LYS A 175 -21.08 4.22 -8.10
N GLU A 176 -20.47 4.86 -7.08
CA GLU A 176 -20.48 6.31 -6.93
C GLU A 176 -19.76 7.01 -8.08
N PHE A 177 -18.68 6.42 -8.58
CA PHE A 177 -17.89 6.97 -9.67
C PHE A 177 -18.28 6.45 -11.06
N GLU A 178 -19.23 5.50 -11.16
CA GLU A 178 -19.64 4.90 -12.44
C GLU A 178 -19.97 5.94 -13.53
N PRO A 179 -20.67 7.06 -13.23
CA PRO A 179 -20.96 8.09 -14.25
C PRO A 179 -19.71 8.83 -14.76
N GLN A 180 -18.60 8.81 -14.00
CA GLN A 180 -17.35 9.49 -14.31
C GLN A 180 -16.26 8.54 -14.79
N ILE A 181 -16.51 7.23 -14.68
CA ILE A 181 -15.65 6.19 -15.24
C ILE A 181 -15.85 6.18 -16.75
N ASP A 182 -14.81 6.62 -17.48
CA ASP A 182 -14.83 6.58 -18.94
C ASP A 182 -14.78 5.11 -19.41
N THR A 183 -15.95 4.55 -19.75
CA THR A 183 -16.07 3.18 -20.26
C THR A 183 -15.69 3.08 -21.75
N GLN A 184 -15.50 4.20 -22.45
CA GLN A 184 -15.03 4.23 -23.81
C GLN A 184 -13.51 4.13 -23.85
N SER A 185 -13.04 2.93 -24.12
CA SER A 185 -11.65 2.62 -24.43
C SER A 185 -10.63 2.97 -23.32
N MET A 186 -10.52 2.12 -22.30
CA MET A 186 -9.17 1.83 -21.84
C MET A 186 -8.52 0.97 -22.94
N PRO A 187 -7.69 1.50 -23.83
CA PRO A 187 -6.82 0.64 -24.62
C PRO A 187 -6.11 -0.21 -23.58
N LEU A 188 -6.02 -1.51 -23.82
CA LEU A 188 -5.08 -2.37 -23.06
C LEU A 188 -3.78 -1.59 -23.01
N ASN A 189 -3.56 -0.92 -21.87
CA ASN A 189 -2.44 0.01 -21.77
C ASN A 189 -1.19 -0.86 -21.91
N GLN A 190 -0.54 -0.77 -23.06
CA GLN A 190 0.63 -1.58 -23.38
C GLN A 190 1.67 -1.49 -22.26
N ASP A 191 1.71 -0.33 -21.59
CA ASP A 191 2.56 -0.12 -20.43
C ASP A 191 2.15 -1.03 -19.26
N ASN A 192 0.84 -1.23 -19.01
CA ASN A 192 0.36 -2.11 -17.94
C ASN A 192 0.68 -3.58 -18.23
N LEU A 193 0.54 -4.03 -19.46
CA LEU A 193 0.93 -5.40 -19.85
C LEU A 193 2.44 -5.62 -19.68
N ARG A 194 3.24 -4.63 -20.11
CA ARG A 194 4.69 -4.65 -19.96
C ARG A 194 5.11 -4.69 -18.48
N ILE A 195 4.52 -3.82 -17.66
CA ILE A 195 4.80 -3.78 -16.21
C ILE A 195 4.47 -5.12 -15.58
N ARG A 196 3.32 -5.73 -15.87
CA ARG A 196 2.95 -7.05 -15.32
C ARG A 196 3.96 -8.13 -15.64
N LYS A 197 4.39 -8.22 -16.91
CA LYS A 197 5.43 -9.18 -17.30
C LYS A 197 6.72 -8.97 -16.52
N MET A 198 7.17 -7.72 -16.42
CA MET A 198 8.40 -7.36 -15.71
C MET A 198 8.30 -7.64 -14.21
N LEU A 199 7.17 -7.33 -13.57
CA LEU A 199 6.93 -7.64 -12.15
C LEU A 199 6.90 -9.14 -11.90
N ALA A 200 6.16 -9.90 -12.70
CA ALA A 200 6.11 -11.35 -12.59
C ALA A 200 7.51 -11.98 -12.73
N TYR A 201 8.31 -11.47 -13.64
CA TYR A 201 9.70 -11.90 -13.81
C TYR A 201 10.57 -11.59 -12.58
N ILE A 202 10.47 -10.36 -12.06
CA ILE A 202 11.18 -9.96 -10.82
C ILE A 202 10.74 -10.85 -9.65
N HIS A 203 9.45 -11.07 -9.46
CA HIS A 203 8.93 -11.88 -8.36
C HIS A 203 9.38 -13.34 -8.43
N LYS A 204 9.46 -13.90 -9.63
CA LYS A 204 9.90 -15.27 -9.85
C LYS A 204 11.41 -15.46 -9.60
N ASN A 205 12.22 -14.46 -9.95
CA ASN A 205 13.68 -14.58 -10.00
C ASN A 205 14.37 -13.60 -9.00
N PHE A 206 13.65 -13.12 -7.98
CA PHE A 206 14.16 -12.06 -7.11
C PHE A 206 15.48 -12.40 -6.38
N ALA A 207 15.72 -13.67 -6.10
CA ALA A 207 16.93 -14.14 -5.44
C ALA A 207 18.15 -14.16 -6.37
N ASP A 208 17.93 -14.16 -7.70
CA ASP A 208 19.01 -14.22 -8.69
C ASP A 208 19.61 -12.86 -8.96
N SER A 209 20.80 -12.83 -9.58
CA SER A 209 21.45 -11.60 -10.03
C SER A 209 20.69 -11.03 -11.24
N LEU A 210 19.72 -10.15 -10.99
CA LEU A 210 18.92 -9.51 -12.03
C LEU A 210 19.50 -8.14 -12.42
N SER A 211 19.68 -7.94 -13.72
CA SER A 211 20.03 -6.65 -14.31
C SER A 211 18.81 -5.94 -14.91
N LEU A 212 18.95 -4.64 -15.21
CA LEU A 212 17.95 -3.89 -15.95
C LEU A 212 17.68 -4.49 -17.33
N ALA A 213 18.74 -5.02 -17.99
CA ALA A 213 18.64 -5.66 -19.27
C ALA A 213 17.77 -6.93 -19.23
N ASP A 214 17.92 -7.76 -18.19
CA ASP A 214 17.12 -8.97 -18.01
C ASP A 214 15.63 -8.62 -17.85
N ILE A 215 15.33 -7.63 -17.01
CA ILE A 215 13.94 -7.18 -16.75
C ILE A 215 13.32 -6.57 -18.02
N SER A 216 14.04 -5.77 -18.78
CA SER A 216 13.54 -5.14 -19.99
C SER A 216 13.25 -6.14 -21.11
N LYS A 217 14.10 -7.17 -21.23
CA LYS A 217 13.97 -8.25 -22.21
C LYS A 217 12.68 -9.05 -22.04
N GLU A 218 12.22 -9.25 -20.80
CA GLU A 218 11.00 -9.99 -20.51
C GLU A 218 9.73 -9.34 -21.11
N ALA A 219 9.76 -8.03 -21.28
CA ALA A 219 8.66 -7.29 -21.90
C ALA A 219 8.93 -6.88 -23.35
N ASP A 220 9.98 -7.41 -23.99
CA ASP A 220 10.42 -7.09 -25.35
C ASP A 220 10.60 -5.58 -25.59
N ILE A 221 11.22 -4.87 -24.63
CA ILE A 221 11.45 -3.41 -24.70
C ILE A 221 12.88 -3.04 -24.38
N SER A 222 13.27 -1.82 -24.75
CA SER A 222 14.59 -1.27 -24.38
C SER A 222 14.65 -0.95 -22.88
N GLU A 223 15.87 -0.91 -22.31
CA GLU A 223 16.10 -0.51 -20.92
C GLU A 223 15.53 0.89 -20.61
N ARG A 224 15.66 1.84 -21.57
CA ARG A 224 15.07 3.18 -21.43
C ARG A 224 13.55 3.14 -21.30
N GLU A 225 12.90 2.31 -22.11
CA GLU A 225 11.44 2.14 -22.07
C GLU A 225 11.01 1.42 -20.80
N CYS A 226 11.78 0.44 -20.33
CA CYS A 226 11.59 -0.22 -19.05
C CYS A 226 11.60 0.79 -17.89
N LEU A 227 12.64 1.64 -17.82
CA LEU A 227 12.72 2.71 -16.83
C LEU A 227 11.51 3.65 -16.91
N ARG A 228 11.09 4.04 -18.12
CA ARG A 228 9.92 4.90 -18.35
C ARG A 228 8.63 4.25 -17.85
N CYS A 229 8.42 2.97 -18.16
CA CYS A 229 7.24 2.23 -17.73
C CYS A 229 7.19 2.12 -16.21
N PHE A 230 8.30 1.75 -15.57
CA PHE A 230 8.38 1.67 -14.11
C PHE A 230 8.18 3.04 -13.47
N GLN A 231 8.83 4.10 -13.99
CA GLN A 231 8.69 5.44 -13.44
C GLN A 231 7.24 5.95 -13.56
N LYS A 232 6.57 5.67 -14.67
CA LYS A 232 5.19 6.11 -14.91
C LYS A 232 4.17 5.37 -14.04
N THR A 233 4.38 4.05 -13.81
CA THR A 233 3.36 3.18 -13.20
C THR A 233 3.65 2.94 -11.72
N ILE A 234 4.93 2.67 -11.35
CA ILE A 234 5.34 2.26 -10.00
C ILE A 234 6.11 3.38 -9.29
N GLN A 235 6.60 4.37 -10.05
CA GLN A 235 7.41 5.50 -9.55
C GLN A 235 8.67 5.09 -8.78
N LEU A 236 9.15 3.89 -9.05
CA LEU A 236 10.46 3.38 -8.66
C LEU A 236 11.21 2.95 -9.94
N SER A 237 12.54 2.85 -9.87
CA SER A 237 13.25 2.12 -10.92
C SER A 237 13.05 0.60 -10.74
N PRO A 238 13.24 -0.22 -11.81
CA PRO A 238 13.15 -1.68 -11.71
C PRO A 238 14.03 -2.26 -10.61
N ILE A 239 15.26 -1.77 -10.48
CA ILE A 239 16.21 -2.23 -9.44
C ILE A 239 15.78 -1.76 -8.04
N GLN A 240 15.20 -0.56 -7.90
CA GLN A 240 14.67 -0.12 -6.60
C GLN A 240 13.48 -0.98 -6.19
N TYR A 241 12.61 -1.35 -7.14
CA TYR A 241 11.50 -2.26 -6.89
C TYR A 241 12.00 -3.66 -6.50
N LEU A 242 12.96 -4.22 -7.22
CA LEU A 242 13.60 -5.49 -6.87
C LEU A 242 14.15 -5.47 -5.44
N LEU A 243 14.86 -4.40 -5.05
CA LEU A 243 15.40 -4.27 -3.69
C LEU A 243 14.29 -4.18 -2.63
N LYS A 244 13.20 -3.43 -2.92
CA LYS A 244 12.00 -3.40 -2.04
C LYS A 244 11.44 -4.81 -1.88
N TYR A 245 11.22 -5.53 -2.96
CA TYR A 245 10.66 -6.88 -2.95
C TYR A 245 11.54 -7.88 -2.19
N ARG A 246 12.86 -7.86 -2.41
CA ARG A 246 13.83 -8.67 -1.65
C ARG A 246 13.76 -8.43 -0.13
N VAL A 247 13.65 -7.16 0.26
CA VAL A 247 13.53 -6.79 1.69
C VAL A 247 12.20 -7.29 2.26
N MET A 248 11.10 -7.22 1.52
CA MET A 248 9.81 -7.76 1.96
C MET A 248 9.85 -9.28 2.13
N GLN A 249 10.47 -10.01 1.19
CA GLN A 249 10.71 -11.44 1.33
C GLN A 249 11.57 -11.75 2.57
N GLY A 250 12.60 -10.95 2.81
CA GLY A 250 13.43 -11.07 4.00
C GLY A 250 12.66 -10.82 5.30
N ALA A 251 11.74 -9.87 5.32
CA ALA A 251 10.87 -9.60 6.48
C ALA A 251 9.99 -10.81 6.81
N GLU A 252 9.38 -11.45 5.82
CA GLU A 252 8.62 -12.69 6.02
C GLU A 252 9.48 -13.84 6.53
N MET A 253 10.68 -14.04 5.94
CA MET A 253 11.60 -15.08 6.38
C MET A 253 12.08 -14.87 7.83
N LEU A 254 12.26 -13.61 8.26
CA LEU A 254 12.62 -13.29 9.65
C LEU A 254 11.57 -13.74 10.66
N ILE A 255 10.30 -13.67 10.30
CA ILE A 255 9.17 -14.10 11.15
C ILE A 255 8.99 -15.62 11.06
N LYS A 256 8.95 -16.18 9.84
CA LYS A 256 8.73 -17.62 9.60
C LYS A 256 9.88 -18.51 10.11
N ASN A 257 11.11 -17.97 10.15
CA ASN A 257 12.29 -18.68 10.65
C ASN A 257 13.06 -17.83 11.70
N PRO A 258 12.53 -17.74 12.93
CA PRO A 258 13.16 -16.93 13.99
C PRO A 258 14.58 -17.38 14.36
N ALA A 259 14.90 -18.67 14.18
CA ALA A 259 16.22 -19.24 14.47
C ALA A 259 17.23 -19.04 13.33
N GLY A 260 16.78 -18.71 12.12
CA GLY A 260 17.64 -18.52 10.96
C GLY A 260 18.59 -17.32 11.13
N SER A 261 19.83 -17.42 10.64
CA SER A 261 20.77 -16.32 10.71
C SER A 261 20.36 -15.18 9.74
N ILE A 262 20.63 -13.94 10.14
CA ILE A 262 20.36 -12.78 9.26
C ILE A 262 21.19 -12.88 7.96
N SER A 263 22.38 -13.49 8.02
CA SER A 263 23.23 -13.68 6.86
C SER A 263 22.63 -14.67 5.85
N GLU A 264 22.11 -15.80 6.33
CA GLU A 264 21.42 -16.78 5.48
C GLU A 264 20.17 -16.18 4.82
N ILE A 265 19.34 -15.47 5.60
CA ILE A 265 18.16 -14.80 5.06
C ILE A 265 18.54 -13.76 4.00
N ALA A 266 19.60 -12.97 4.23
CA ALA A 266 20.09 -12.03 3.24
C ALA A 266 20.50 -12.72 1.93
N ALA A 267 21.22 -13.83 2.02
CA ALA A 267 21.63 -14.62 0.86
C ALA A 267 20.43 -15.22 0.11
N LEU A 268 19.46 -15.81 0.83
CA LEU A 268 18.23 -16.34 0.25
C LEU A 268 17.38 -15.26 -0.45
N CYS A 269 17.50 -14.00 -0.02
CA CYS A 269 16.86 -12.87 -0.67
C CYS A 269 17.69 -12.24 -1.80
N GLY A 270 18.83 -12.84 -2.20
CA GLY A 270 19.66 -12.36 -3.30
C GLY A 270 20.51 -11.14 -2.95
N PHE A 271 20.85 -10.91 -1.67
CA PHE A 271 21.81 -9.89 -1.26
C PHE A 271 23.21 -10.46 -1.18
N ASP A 272 24.20 -9.76 -1.75
CA ASP A 272 25.60 -10.15 -1.73
C ASP A 272 26.22 -10.10 -0.32
N SER A 273 25.62 -9.35 0.60
CA SER A 273 26.07 -9.25 1.99
C SER A 273 24.95 -8.92 2.97
N GLN A 274 25.10 -9.42 4.20
CA GLN A 274 24.24 -9.07 5.33
C GLN A 274 24.19 -7.55 5.57
N SER A 275 25.31 -6.85 5.38
CA SER A 275 25.38 -5.40 5.59
C SER A 275 24.51 -4.63 4.59
N ASN A 276 24.52 -5.05 3.33
CA ASN A 276 23.68 -4.45 2.30
C ASN A 276 22.18 -4.74 2.56
N PHE A 277 21.85 -5.97 2.93
CA PHE A 277 20.50 -6.34 3.38
C PHE A 277 20.04 -5.46 4.55
N ALA A 278 20.83 -5.37 5.63
CA ALA A 278 20.47 -4.58 6.80
C ALA A 278 20.28 -3.08 6.46
N LYS A 279 21.16 -2.53 5.58
CA LYS A 279 21.02 -1.15 5.10
C LYS A 279 19.74 -0.92 4.33
N MET A 280 19.39 -1.84 3.41
CA MET A 280 18.15 -1.74 2.61
C MET A 280 16.92 -2.00 3.50
N PHE A 281 17.00 -2.96 4.41
CA PHE A 281 15.94 -3.24 5.38
C PHE A 281 15.61 -2.00 6.22
N LYS A 282 16.65 -1.36 6.82
CA LYS A 282 16.47 -0.12 7.59
C LYS A 282 15.88 1.01 6.73
N ARG A 283 16.23 1.07 5.43
CA ARG A 283 15.67 2.06 4.50
C ARG A 283 14.17 1.91 4.29
N PHE A 284 13.63 0.67 4.25
CA PHE A 284 12.21 0.41 3.98
C PHE A 284 11.38 0.26 5.24
N TYR A 285 11.91 -0.36 6.28
CA TYR A 285 11.18 -0.66 7.53
C TYR A 285 11.55 0.26 8.72
N ASN A 286 12.46 1.20 8.53
CA ASN A 286 12.94 2.13 9.55
C ASN A 286 13.58 1.48 10.80
N CYS A 287 13.81 0.18 10.78
CA CYS A 287 14.46 -0.61 11.83
C CYS A 287 15.40 -1.65 11.22
N THR A 288 16.26 -2.24 12.06
CA THR A 288 17.14 -3.32 11.62
C THR A 288 16.38 -4.64 11.49
N PRO A 289 16.88 -5.63 10.69
CA PRO A 289 16.30 -6.96 10.62
C PRO A 289 16.15 -7.64 11.99
N ARG A 290 17.11 -7.42 12.90
CA ARG A 290 17.07 -7.98 14.24
C ARG A 290 15.98 -7.35 15.10
N GLU A 291 15.85 -6.03 15.07
CA GLU A 291 14.77 -5.31 15.78
C GLU A 291 13.40 -5.75 15.24
N TYR A 292 13.25 -5.85 13.92
CA TYR A 292 12.02 -6.28 13.29
C TYR A 292 11.62 -7.71 13.74
N ARG A 293 12.56 -8.66 13.73
CA ARG A 293 12.34 -10.02 14.22
C ARG A 293 11.85 -10.00 15.66
N ASN A 294 12.58 -9.33 16.55
CA ASN A 294 12.24 -9.31 17.98
C ASN A 294 10.82 -8.76 18.24
N ARG A 295 10.41 -7.72 17.53
CA ARG A 295 9.06 -7.13 17.68
C ARG A 295 7.92 -8.04 17.20
N ASN A 296 8.19 -8.96 16.29
CA ASN A 296 7.16 -9.79 15.64
C ASN A 296 7.23 -11.27 16.04
N THR A 297 8.12 -11.67 16.97
CA THR A 297 8.26 -13.04 17.44
C THR A 297 8.04 -13.16 18.96
N GLU A 298 7.71 -12.06 19.65
CA GLU A 298 7.17 -12.01 21.00
C GLU A 298 5.64 -12.07 20.96
#